data_eb4756fe376291cd1527381eda536113
#
_entry.id   eb4756fe376291cd1527381eda536113
#
_cell.length_a   1.000
_cell.length_b   1.000
_cell.length_c   1.000
_cell.angle_alpha   90.00
_cell.angle_beta   90.00
_cell.angle_gamma   90.00
#
_symmetry.space_group_name_H-M   'P 1'
#
loop_
_entity.id
_entity.type
_entity.pdbx_description
1 polymer ?
#
loop_
_entity_poly.entity_id
_entity_poly.type
_entity_poly.pdbx_seq_one_letter_code
_entity_poly.pdbx_strand_id
1 'polypeptide(L)'
;MKQIIFIRWWEAFYTKEQYYNYLKKKEYNPYEKKKSWRDWISWALSENFEVFEPQMPCKQNADYKAWKIWFEKLFPYLWDEKIILIWHSLWWLFLAKYLSENNFLKNNIELHLVAPLIEDEWLVDEYVWNFVLDKEKVKKLEEKIKNIYLYFSEDDPILPFKQYYTWKNLLKNSKFFIFQDRGHFSQPAFLELLENIDKK
;
A
#
# COMPACT_ATOMS: atom_id res chain seq x y z
N MET A 1 -11.38 -0.72 20.51
CA MET A 1 -10.05 -0.21 20.07
C MET A 1 -10.00 -0.29 18.56
N LYS A 2 -9.59 0.76 17.86
CA LYS A 2 -9.50 0.78 16.39
C LYS A 2 -8.37 -0.15 15.91
N GLN A 3 -8.53 -0.74 14.75
CA GLN A 3 -7.55 -1.69 14.19
C GLN A 3 -6.89 -1.12 12.95
N ILE A 4 -5.61 -1.41 12.80
CA ILE A 4 -4.82 -1.02 11.62
C ILE A 4 -4.28 -2.28 10.96
N ILE A 5 -4.41 -2.37 9.65
CA ILE A 5 -3.74 -3.40 8.86
C ILE A 5 -2.71 -2.70 7.99
N PHE A 6 -1.45 -3.04 8.20
CA PHE A 6 -0.33 -2.54 7.45
C PHE A 6 0.41 -3.69 6.77
N ILE A 7 0.30 -3.81 5.43
CA ILE A 7 0.99 -4.85 4.68
C ILE A 7 2.29 -4.29 4.12
N ARG A 8 3.39 -5.01 4.39
CA ARG A 8 4.74 -4.61 4.04
C ARG A 8 5.17 -5.16 2.69
N TRP A 9 6.26 -4.68 2.22
CA TRP A 9 7.00 -4.90 0.97
C TRP A 9 6.89 -6.30 0.34
N TRP A 10 6.73 -6.35 -0.98
CA TRP A 10 6.75 -7.54 -1.82
C TRP A 10 7.31 -7.24 -3.22
N GLU A 11 7.65 -8.29 -3.98
CA GLU A 11 8.02 -8.25 -5.38
C GLU A 11 7.13 -9.23 -6.16
N ALA A 12 6.94 -9.00 -7.45
CA ALA A 12 6.28 -9.95 -8.33
C ALA A 12 7.00 -9.99 -9.69
N PHE A 13 7.03 -11.16 -10.31
CA PHE A 13 7.72 -11.38 -11.59
C PHE A 13 6.86 -12.24 -12.50
N TYR A 14 6.90 -11.97 -13.81
CA TYR A 14 6.21 -12.79 -14.81
C TYR A 14 6.89 -14.16 -15.00
N THR A 15 8.23 -14.20 -14.84
CA THR A 15 9.02 -15.43 -15.03
C THR A 15 10.03 -15.64 -13.89
N LYS A 16 10.43 -16.90 -13.69
CA LYS A 16 11.52 -17.24 -12.76
C LYS A 16 12.85 -16.60 -13.16
N GLU A 17 13.08 -16.43 -14.46
CA GLU A 17 14.31 -15.84 -14.96
C GLU A 17 14.41 -14.34 -14.57
N GLN A 18 13.32 -13.59 -14.69
CA GLN A 18 13.26 -12.20 -14.21
C GLN A 18 13.55 -12.13 -12.71
N TYR A 19 12.94 -13.02 -11.92
CA TYR A 19 13.20 -13.11 -10.48
C TYR A 19 14.68 -13.40 -10.18
N TYR A 20 15.29 -14.35 -10.87
CA TYR A 20 16.71 -14.66 -10.65
C TYR A 20 17.63 -13.51 -11.08
N ASN A 21 17.33 -12.80 -12.15
CA ASN A 21 18.08 -11.65 -12.59
C ASN A 21 17.97 -10.49 -11.59
N TYR A 22 16.78 -10.25 -11.04
CA TYR A 22 16.58 -9.32 -9.94
C TYR A 22 17.44 -9.67 -8.72
N LEU A 23 17.44 -10.94 -8.27
CA LEU A 23 18.26 -11.38 -7.15
C LEU A 23 19.76 -11.19 -7.38
N LYS A 24 20.24 -11.42 -8.60
CA LYS A 24 21.65 -11.22 -8.98
C LYS A 24 22.07 -9.73 -8.94
N LYS A 25 21.16 -8.84 -9.31
CA LYS A 25 21.40 -7.38 -9.33
C LYS A 25 21.25 -6.74 -7.94
N LYS A 26 20.43 -7.33 -7.08
CA LYS A 26 20.12 -6.75 -5.78
C LYS A 26 21.32 -6.78 -4.85
N GLU A 27 21.73 -5.59 -4.40
CA GLU A 27 22.74 -5.48 -3.38
C GLU A 27 22.23 -6.01 -2.04
N TYR A 28 23.07 -6.76 -1.35
CA TYR A 28 22.78 -7.31 -0.04
C TYR A 28 23.93 -6.98 0.93
N ASN A 29 23.63 -6.16 1.92
CA ASN A 29 24.54 -5.88 3.03
C ASN A 29 23.91 -6.37 4.35
N PRO A 30 24.44 -7.44 4.97
CA PRO A 30 23.88 -8.01 6.21
C PRO A 30 24.01 -7.08 7.42
N TYR A 31 24.86 -6.05 7.35
CA TYR A 31 25.09 -5.09 8.43
C TYR A 31 24.23 -3.82 8.29
N GLU A 32 23.57 -3.63 7.16
CA GLU A 32 22.76 -2.45 6.91
C GLU A 32 21.41 -2.53 7.65
N LYS A 33 21.18 -1.59 8.55
CA LYS A 33 19.90 -1.39 9.24
C LYS A 33 19.22 -0.15 8.67
N LYS A 34 18.42 -0.30 7.64
CA LYS A 34 17.61 0.81 7.10
C LYS A 34 16.51 1.17 8.09
N LYS A 35 16.55 2.39 8.61
CA LYS A 35 15.43 2.96 9.36
C LYS A 35 14.38 3.45 8.38
N SER A 36 13.15 3.05 8.57
CA SER A 36 12.03 3.42 7.69
C SER A 36 10.85 3.90 8.52
N TRP A 37 10.12 4.91 8.01
CA TRP A 37 8.86 5.31 8.64
C TRP A 37 7.89 4.13 8.79
N ARG A 38 8.00 3.11 7.95
CA ARG A 38 7.17 1.90 8.03
C ARG A 38 7.41 1.08 9.29
N ASP A 39 8.64 1.10 9.83
CA ASP A 39 8.94 0.47 11.12
C ASP A 39 8.53 1.37 12.27
N TRP A 40 8.73 2.68 12.10
CA TRP A 40 8.38 3.69 13.07
C TRP A 40 6.86 3.83 13.27
N ILE A 41 6.06 3.85 12.19
CA ILE A 41 4.60 4.10 12.25
C ILE A 41 3.87 3.01 13.03
N SER A 42 4.26 1.74 12.86
CA SER A 42 3.66 0.63 13.59
C SER A 42 3.89 0.78 15.09
N TRP A 43 5.10 1.17 15.48
CA TRP A 43 5.42 1.47 16.87
C TRP A 43 4.63 2.68 17.39
N ALA A 44 4.60 3.79 16.64
CA ALA A 44 3.90 4.99 17.04
C ALA A 44 2.38 4.82 17.19
N LEU A 45 1.77 3.92 16.40
CA LEU A 45 0.35 3.64 16.44
C LEU A 45 -0.04 2.60 17.50
N SER A 46 0.90 1.77 17.97
CA SER A 46 0.62 0.65 18.89
C SER A 46 0.09 1.07 20.27
N GLU A 47 0.24 2.33 20.68
CA GLU A 47 -0.32 2.85 21.93
C GLU A 47 -1.85 2.99 21.88
N ASN A 48 -2.41 3.36 20.72
CA ASN A 48 -3.83 3.69 20.57
C ASN A 48 -4.60 2.74 19.65
N PHE A 49 -3.88 1.86 18.93
CA PHE A 49 -4.45 0.97 17.93
C PHE A 49 -3.91 -0.45 18.08
N GLU A 50 -4.74 -1.43 17.73
CA GLU A 50 -4.26 -2.78 17.47
C GLU A 50 -3.72 -2.87 16.05
N VAL A 51 -2.40 -3.06 15.91
CA VAL A 51 -1.72 -3.03 14.61
C VAL A 51 -1.42 -4.44 14.13
N PHE A 52 -2.00 -4.82 12.99
CA PHE A 52 -1.72 -6.07 12.29
C PHE A 52 -0.71 -5.85 11.18
N GLU A 53 0.39 -6.59 11.21
CA GLU A 53 1.38 -6.65 10.14
C GLU A 53 1.50 -8.08 9.61
N PRO A 54 0.55 -8.53 8.78
CA PRO A 54 0.56 -9.90 8.31
C PRO A 54 1.79 -10.21 7.47
N GLN A 55 2.49 -11.28 7.81
CA GLN A 55 3.58 -11.81 6.98
C GLN A 55 2.99 -12.53 5.78
N MET A 56 2.87 -11.80 4.66
CA MET A 56 2.29 -12.34 3.44
C MET A 56 3.18 -13.44 2.82
N PRO A 57 2.58 -14.49 2.24
CA PRO A 57 3.34 -15.61 1.69
C PRO A 57 4.15 -15.19 0.46
N CYS A 58 5.34 -15.78 0.29
CA CYS A 58 6.20 -15.62 -0.87
C CYS A 58 6.40 -14.15 -1.30
N LYS A 59 6.61 -13.25 -0.34
CA LYS A 59 6.71 -11.80 -0.60
C LYS A 59 7.80 -11.40 -1.61
N GLN A 60 8.77 -12.25 -1.87
CA GLN A 60 9.82 -12.06 -2.88
C GLN A 60 9.39 -12.46 -4.29
N ASN A 61 8.25 -13.14 -4.43
CA ASN A 61 7.62 -13.47 -5.71
C ASN A 61 6.12 -13.69 -5.46
N ALA A 62 5.41 -12.60 -5.22
CA ALA A 62 4.04 -12.59 -4.75
C ALA A 62 3.05 -13.10 -5.81
N ASP A 63 1.98 -13.74 -5.33
CA ASP A 63 0.82 -14.19 -6.12
C ASP A 63 -0.47 -13.65 -5.51
N TYR A 64 -1.32 -13.01 -6.33
CA TYR A 64 -2.55 -12.38 -5.86
C TYR A 64 -3.51 -13.36 -5.19
N LYS A 65 -3.68 -14.55 -5.75
CA LYS A 65 -4.59 -15.57 -5.20
C LYS A 65 -4.11 -16.08 -3.84
N ALA A 66 -2.81 -16.37 -3.73
CA ALA A 66 -2.20 -16.77 -2.46
C ALA A 66 -2.34 -15.70 -1.40
N TRP A 67 -2.12 -14.44 -1.78
CA TRP A 67 -2.25 -13.28 -0.90
C TRP A 67 -3.69 -13.05 -0.46
N LYS A 68 -4.66 -13.17 -1.36
CA LYS A 68 -6.09 -13.10 -1.04
C LYS A 68 -6.48 -14.14 0.01
N ILE A 69 -6.13 -15.42 -0.21
CA ILE A 69 -6.41 -16.50 0.74
C ILE A 69 -5.80 -16.20 2.12
N TRP A 70 -4.57 -15.68 2.14
CA TRP A 70 -3.88 -15.38 3.39
C TRP A 70 -4.47 -14.18 4.12
N PHE A 71 -4.77 -13.12 3.39
CA PHE A 71 -5.37 -11.90 3.91
C PHE A 71 -6.75 -12.16 4.55
N GLU A 72 -7.57 -12.99 3.91
CA GLU A 72 -8.90 -13.34 4.41
C GLU A 72 -8.84 -14.12 5.74
N LYS A 73 -7.70 -14.72 6.11
CA LYS A 73 -7.49 -15.33 7.43
C LYS A 73 -7.43 -14.33 8.58
N LEU A 74 -7.25 -13.03 8.30
CA LEU A 74 -7.35 -11.97 9.32
C LEU A 74 -8.80 -11.69 9.73
N PHE A 75 -9.78 -11.98 8.88
CA PHE A 75 -11.16 -11.54 9.07
C PHE A 75 -11.80 -11.97 10.39
N PRO A 76 -11.58 -13.18 10.92
CA PRO A 76 -12.09 -13.57 12.23
C PRO A 76 -11.55 -12.74 13.41
N TYR A 77 -10.42 -12.04 13.22
CA TYR A 77 -9.78 -11.20 14.24
C TYR A 77 -10.13 -9.71 14.09
N LEU A 78 -10.87 -9.35 13.03
CA LEU A 78 -11.26 -7.96 12.78
C LEU A 78 -12.59 -7.66 13.47
N TRP A 79 -12.61 -6.58 14.23
CA TRP A 79 -13.81 -6.11 14.92
C TRP A 79 -14.69 -5.26 13.98
N ASP A 80 -15.92 -4.93 14.44
CA ASP A 80 -16.84 -4.10 13.66
C ASP A 80 -16.61 -2.59 13.84
N GLU A 81 -15.57 -2.23 14.59
CA GLU A 81 -15.10 -0.86 14.71
C GLU A 81 -14.37 -0.39 13.42
N LYS A 82 -13.79 0.80 13.47
CA LYS A 82 -13.03 1.37 12.37
C LYS A 82 -11.77 0.56 12.08
N ILE A 83 -11.61 0.15 10.83
CA ILE A 83 -10.40 -0.49 10.30
C ILE A 83 -9.66 0.49 9.40
N ILE A 84 -8.39 0.73 9.69
CA ILE A 84 -7.51 1.58 8.92
C ILE A 84 -6.56 0.70 8.13
N LEU A 85 -6.54 0.89 6.81
CA LEU A 85 -5.68 0.18 5.90
C LEU A 85 -4.60 1.15 5.43
N ILE A 86 -3.32 0.81 5.68
CA ILE A 86 -2.18 1.63 5.29
C ILE A 86 -1.36 0.90 4.26
N TRP A 87 -0.95 1.61 3.22
CA TRP A 87 -0.20 1.06 2.13
C TRP A 87 0.82 2.02 1.52
N HIS A 88 1.93 1.48 1.01
CA HIS A 88 3.00 2.26 0.39
C HIS A 88 3.49 1.65 -0.92
N SER A 89 3.66 2.49 -1.97
CA SER A 89 4.27 2.16 -3.27
C SER A 89 3.50 1.08 -4.06
N LEU A 90 4.15 0.30 -4.89
CA LEU A 90 3.59 -0.82 -5.67
C LEU A 90 2.70 -1.77 -4.89
N TRP A 91 2.95 -1.90 -3.61
CA TRP A 91 2.36 -2.90 -2.72
C TRP A 91 0.88 -2.64 -2.45
N TRP A 92 0.39 -1.42 -2.70
CA TRP A 92 -1.03 -1.06 -2.61
C TRP A 92 -1.90 -1.79 -3.66
N LEU A 93 -1.31 -2.26 -4.78
CA LEU A 93 -2.03 -2.96 -5.86
C LEU A 93 -2.84 -4.15 -5.35
N PHE A 94 -2.30 -4.91 -4.39
CA PHE A 94 -3.04 -5.99 -3.77
C PHE A 94 -4.32 -5.48 -3.11
N LEU A 95 -4.23 -4.48 -2.24
CA LEU A 95 -5.36 -4.02 -1.46
C LEU A 95 -6.40 -3.31 -2.32
N ALA A 96 -5.97 -2.47 -3.26
CA ALA A 96 -6.88 -1.83 -4.19
C ALA A 96 -7.59 -2.84 -5.08
N LYS A 97 -6.85 -3.82 -5.63
CA LYS A 97 -7.46 -4.91 -6.38
C LYS A 97 -8.44 -5.69 -5.51
N TYR A 98 -8.03 -6.06 -4.30
CA TYR A 98 -8.87 -6.79 -3.37
C TYR A 98 -10.17 -6.03 -3.06
N LEU A 99 -10.07 -4.76 -2.65
CA LEU A 99 -11.22 -3.92 -2.28
C LEU A 99 -12.12 -3.59 -3.48
N SER A 100 -11.55 -3.44 -4.67
CA SER A 100 -12.30 -3.17 -5.89
C SER A 100 -13.06 -4.41 -6.39
N GLU A 101 -12.52 -5.61 -6.20
CA GLU A 101 -13.07 -6.86 -6.74
C GLU A 101 -13.89 -7.67 -5.74
N ASN A 102 -13.71 -7.43 -4.44
CA ASN A 102 -14.36 -8.21 -3.39
C ASN A 102 -15.17 -7.31 -2.45
N ASN A 103 -16.13 -7.91 -1.75
CA ASN A 103 -16.81 -7.25 -0.66
C ASN A 103 -15.99 -7.48 0.62
N PHE A 104 -15.36 -6.43 1.10
CA PHE A 104 -14.74 -6.48 2.42
C PHE A 104 -15.85 -6.50 3.47
N LEU A 105 -15.78 -7.44 4.41
CA LEU A 105 -16.87 -7.73 5.35
C LEU A 105 -17.15 -6.62 6.38
N LYS A 106 -16.36 -5.53 6.36
CA LYS A 106 -16.46 -4.43 7.31
C LYS A 106 -16.86 -3.14 6.62
N ASN A 107 -17.77 -2.40 7.23
CA ASN A 107 -18.38 -1.20 6.62
C ASN A 107 -17.65 0.11 6.97
N ASN A 108 -16.80 0.11 7.98
CA ASN A 108 -16.12 1.32 8.46
C ASN A 108 -14.61 1.25 8.16
N ILE A 109 -14.27 1.46 6.90
CA ILE A 109 -12.89 1.39 6.40
C ILE A 109 -12.36 2.81 6.15
N GLU A 110 -11.12 3.04 6.54
CA GLU A 110 -10.31 4.17 6.14
C GLU A 110 -9.07 3.67 5.39
N LEU A 111 -8.74 4.28 4.26
CA LEU A 111 -7.68 3.83 3.36
C LEU A 111 -6.63 4.91 3.18
N HIS A 112 -5.36 4.61 3.48
CA HIS A 112 -4.22 5.49 3.28
C HIS A 112 -3.27 4.87 2.25
N LEU A 113 -3.11 5.54 1.12
CA LEU A 113 -2.28 5.13 -0.02
C LEU A 113 -1.10 6.09 -0.15
N VAL A 114 0.10 5.63 0.15
CA VAL A 114 1.34 6.41 0.07
C VAL A 114 2.08 6.04 -1.21
N ALA A 115 2.37 7.03 -2.07
CA ALA A 115 2.96 6.87 -3.39
C ALA A 115 2.27 5.74 -4.19
N PRO A 116 0.94 5.81 -4.43
CA PRO A 116 0.23 4.75 -5.10
C PRO A 116 0.46 4.77 -6.62
N LEU A 117 0.89 3.64 -7.17
CA LEU A 117 0.97 3.39 -8.61
C LEU A 117 -0.43 3.03 -9.16
N ILE A 118 -0.79 3.46 -10.37
CA ILE A 118 -1.97 2.98 -11.08
C ILE A 118 -1.66 2.47 -12.48
N GLU A 119 -0.60 3.00 -13.08
CA GLU A 119 -0.13 2.63 -14.40
C GLU A 119 1.29 2.07 -14.27
N ASP A 120 1.52 0.85 -14.75
CA ASP A 120 2.77 0.13 -14.62
C ASP A 120 3.77 0.38 -15.78
N GLU A 121 3.37 1.18 -16.77
CA GLU A 121 4.19 1.57 -17.92
C GLU A 121 5.54 2.23 -17.55
N TRP A 122 5.63 2.73 -16.32
CA TRP A 122 6.77 3.50 -15.81
C TRP A 122 7.74 2.67 -14.98
N LEU A 123 7.38 1.42 -14.70
CA LEU A 123 8.22 0.56 -13.90
C LEU A 123 9.39 0.03 -14.73
N VAL A 124 10.59 0.30 -14.25
CA VAL A 124 11.83 -0.23 -14.81
C VAL A 124 12.26 -1.41 -13.94
N ASP A 125 12.36 -2.59 -14.52
CA ASP A 125 12.74 -3.83 -13.82
C ASP A 125 11.80 -4.28 -12.67
N GLU A 126 10.63 -3.65 -12.50
CA GLU A 126 9.59 -4.06 -11.55
C GLU A 126 8.34 -4.53 -12.30
N TYR A 127 7.63 -5.52 -11.75
CA TYR A 127 6.51 -6.14 -12.42
C TYR A 127 5.32 -6.26 -11.47
N VAL A 128 4.11 -6.09 -12.01
CA VAL A 128 2.86 -6.18 -11.22
C VAL A 128 2.17 -7.52 -11.40
N TRP A 129 2.55 -8.30 -12.40
CA TRP A 129 2.01 -9.60 -12.76
C TRP A 129 0.48 -9.65 -12.65
N ASN A 130 -0.07 -10.53 -11.78
CA ASN A 130 -1.52 -10.71 -11.62
C ASN A 130 -2.16 -9.71 -10.63
N PHE A 131 -1.43 -8.66 -10.23
CA PHE A 131 -1.94 -7.56 -9.42
C PHE A 131 -2.46 -6.36 -10.24
N VAL A 132 -2.51 -6.47 -11.57
CA VAL A 132 -3.02 -5.43 -12.47
C VAL A 132 -4.43 -4.96 -12.03
N LEU A 133 -4.62 -3.66 -12.03
CA LEU A 133 -5.88 -3.02 -11.63
C LEU A 133 -6.81 -2.79 -12.83
N ASP A 134 -8.08 -2.96 -12.57
CA ASP A 134 -9.16 -2.49 -13.43
C ASP A 134 -9.58 -1.07 -12.97
N LYS A 135 -9.27 -0.06 -13.77
CA LYS A 135 -9.56 1.35 -13.46
C LYS A 135 -11.06 1.60 -13.23
N GLU A 136 -11.93 0.89 -13.93
CA GLU A 136 -13.38 1.04 -13.74
C GLU A 136 -13.84 0.47 -12.40
N LYS A 137 -13.21 -0.59 -11.92
CA LYS A 137 -13.47 -1.11 -10.57
C LYS A 137 -12.88 -0.20 -9.50
N VAL A 138 -11.70 0.40 -9.75
CA VAL A 138 -11.06 1.35 -8.82
C VAL A 138 -11.94 2.58 -8.57
N LYS A 139 -12.62 3.12 -9.60
CA LYS A 139 -13.57 4.23 -9.44
C LYS A 139 -14.66 3.94 -8.39
N LYS A 140 -15.06 2.68 -8.25
CA LYS A 140 -16.11 2.27 -7.30
C LYS A 140 -15.62 2.17 -5.85
N LEU A 141 -14.32 2.39 -5.58
CA LEU A 141 -13.81 2.38 -4.21
C LEU A 141 -14.46 3.47 -3.35
N GLU A 142 -14.75 4.65 -3.90
CA GLU A 142 -15.42 5.74 -3.18
C GLU A 142 -16.87 5.43 -2.80
N GLU A 143 -17.52 4.49 -3.49
CA GLU A 143 -18.86 3.99 -3.12
C GLU A 143 -18.79 3.11 -1.87
N LYS A 144 -17.67 2.40 -1.68
CA LYS A 144 -17.47 1.44 -0.58
C LYS A 144 -16.73 2.05 0.61
N ILE A 145 -15.84 3.01 0.37
CA ILE A 145 -14.91 3.57 1.35
C ILE A 145 -15.06 5.09 1.38
N LYS A 146 -15.57 5.62 2.49
CA LYS A 146 -15.82 7.06 2.64
C LYS A 146 -14.56 7.90 2.81
N ASN A 147 -13.53 7.33 3.41
CA ASN A 147 -12.31 8.04 3.75
C ASN A 147 -11.13 7.39 3.04
N ILE A 148 -10.72 7.98 1.91
CA ILE A 148 -9.54 7.58 1.14
C ILE A 148 -8.57 8.76 1.12
N TYR A 149 -7.33 8.51 1.52
CA TYR A 149 -6.24 9.48 1.60
C TYR A 149 -5.11 9.02 0.69
N LEU A 150 -4.65 9.90 -0.19
CA LEU A 150 -3.57 9.60 -1.12
C LEU A 150 -2.43 10.61 -0.90
N TYR A 151 -1.20 10.11 -0.85
CA TYR A 151 -0.01 10.90 -0.57
C TYR A 151 0.95 10.81 -1.74
N PHE A 152 1.35 11.94 -2.31
CA PHE A 152 2.25 12.05 -3.46
C PHE A 152 3.39 13.01 -3.15
N SER A 153 4.55 12.81 -3.79
CA SER A 153 5.65 13.77 -3.78
C SER A 153 6.03 14.15 -5.20
N GLU A 154 6.26 15.44 -5.44
CA GLU A 154 6.60 15.96 -6.76
C GLU A 154 7.99 15.49 -7.22
N ASP A 155 8.90 15.25 -6.26
CA ASP A 155 10.27 14.80 -6.44
C ASP A 155 10.45 13.28 -6.37
N ASP A 156 9.35 12.49 -6.45
CA ASP A 156 9.43 11.03 -6.39
C ASP A 156 10.23 10.47 -7.59
N PRO A 157 11.41 9.84 -7.35
CA PRO A 157 12.27 9.35 -8.42
C PRO A 157 11.79 8.01 -9.02
N ILE A 158 10.82 7.35 -8.39
CA ILE A 158 10.31 6.03 -8.80
C ILE A 158 8.97 6.17 -9.50
N LEU A 159 8.04 6.93 -8.92
CA LEU A 159 6.70 7.13 -9.46
C LEU A 159 6.54 8.54 -10.01
N PRO A 160 6.42 8.72 -11.33
CA PRO A 160 6.21 10.03 -11.94
C PRO A 160 4.98 10.72 -11.34
N PHE A 161 5.11 11.99 -10.99
CA PHE A 161 4.04 12.78 -10.36
C PHE A 161 2.73 12.82 -11.19
N LYS A 162 2.77 12.52 -12.47
CA LYS A 162 1.58 12.39 -13.32
C LYS A 162 0.59 11.31 -12.84
N GLN A 163 1.04 10.32 -12.07
CA GLN A 163 0.16 9.35 -11.41
C GLN A 163 -0.91 10.05 -10.54
N TYR A 164 -0.57 11.18 -9.91
CA TYR A 164 -1.51 12.01 -9.17
C TYR A 164 -2.72 12.42 -10.02
N TYR A 165 -2.51 12.87 -11.26
CA TYR A 165 -3.62 13.32 -12.12
C TYR A 165 -4.53 12.15 -12.51
N THR A 166 -3.98 10.98 -12.77
CA THR A 166 -4.77 9.77 -13.03
C THR A 166 -5.63 9.41 -11.82
N TRP A 167 -5.04 9.40 -10.62
CA TRP A 167 -5.76 9.17 -9.37
C TRP A 167 -6.86 10.21 -9.11
N LYS A 168 -6.55 11.48 -9.30
CA LYS A 168 -7.48 12.58 -9.10
C LYS A 168 -8.71 12.49 -10.02
N ASN A 169 -8.50 11.97 -11.24
CA ASN A 169 -9.61 11.73 -12.18
C ASN A 169 -10.47 10.51 -11.80
N LEU A 170 -9.86 9.49 -11.19
CA LEU A 170 -10.56 8.26 -10.78
C LEU A 170 -11.31 8.43 -9.46
N LEU A 171 -10.68 9.06 -8.46
CA LEU A 171 -11.20 9.21 -7.09
C LEU A 171 -11.41 10.69 -6.77
N LYS A 172 -12.56 11.24 -7.15
CA LYS A 172 -12.83 12.68 -7.11
C LYS A 172 -13.11 13.22 -5.71
N ASN A 173 -13.64 12.39 -4.83
CA ASN A 173 -14.03 12.76 -3.46
C ASN A 173 -12.96 12.42 -2.41
N SER A 174 -11.87 11.78 -2.84
CA SER A 174 -10.76 11.39 -1.97
C SER A 174 -9.88 12.59 -1.59
N LYS A 175 -9.13 12.46 -0.50
CA LYS A 175 -8.23 13.49 0.00
C LYS A 175 -6.82 13.27 -0.52
N PHE A 176 -6.24 14.31 -1.11
CA PHE A 176 -4.91 14.27 -1.72
C PHE A 176 -3.95 15.17 -0.95
N PHE A 177 -2.79 14.62 -0.59
CA PHE A 177 -1.69 15.32 0.05
C PHE A 177 -0.50 15.31 -0.90
N ILE A 178 0.00 16.50 -1.24
CA ILE A 178 1.11 16.68 -2.17
C ILE A 178 2.27 17.28 -1.40
N PHE A 179 3.42 16.65 -1.52
CA PHE A 179 4.69 17.08 -0.93
C PHE A 179 5.67 17.42 -2.06
N GLN A 180 6.66 18.26 -1.75
CA GLN A 180 7.67 18.68 -2.70
C GLN A 180 9.00 17.94 -2.53
N ASP A 181 9.23 17.33 -1.35
CA ASP A 181 10.55 16.90 -0.86
C ASP A 181 10.54 15.57 -0.11
N ARG A 182 9.57 14.71 -0.36
CA ARG A 182 9.48 13.38 0.30
C ARG A 182 10.10 12.25 -0.51
N GLY A 183 10.49 12.51 -1.76
CA GLY A 183 10.94 11.49 -2.67
C GLY A 183 9.93 10.35 -2.76
N HIS A 184 10.39 9.11 -2.72
CA HIS A 184 9.54 7.93 -2.64
C HIS A 184 9.15 7.57 -1.20
N PHE A 185 8.94 8.56 -0.36
CA PHE A 185 8.61 8.40 1.07
C PHE A 185 9.59 7.44 1.78
N SER A 186 10.89 7.74 1.68
CA SER A 186 11.96 6.91 2.27
C SER A 186 12.47 7.44 3.62
N GLN A 187 11.89 8.51 4.14
CA GLN A 187 12.26 9.14 5.40
C GLN A 187 12.04 8.21 6.61
N PRO A 188 12.74 8.48 7.75
CA PRO A 188 12.64 7.65 8.96
C PRO A 188 11.30 7.72 9.69
N ALA A 189 10.54 8.83 9.53
CA ALA A 189 9.24 9.07 10.16
C ALA A 189 8.29 9.75 9.18
N PHE A 190 6.97 9.56 9.34
CA PHE A 190 5.94 10.18 8.54
C PHE A 190 4.82 10.75 9.44
N LEU A 191 5.11 11.93 10.00
CA LEU A 191 4.25 12.57 10.99
C LEU A 191 2.88 12.95 10.42
N GLU A 192 2.81 13.43 9.18
CA GLU A 192 1.57 13.83 8.53
C GLU A 192 0.61 12.64 8.34
N LEU A 193 1.15 11.43 8.10
CA LEU A 193 0.34 10.21 8.07
C LEU A 193 -0.21 9.88 9.46
N LEU A 194 0.66 9.93 10.49
CA LEU A 194 0.27 9.68 11.88
C LEU A 194 -0.85 10.65 12.31
N GLU A 195 -0.66 11.95 12.07
CA GLU A 195 -1.65 12.97 12.38
C GLU A 195 -3.00 12.73 11.68
N ASN A 196 -3.00 12.32 10.42
CA ASN A 196 -4.24 12.05 9.68
C ASN A 196 -4.99 10.81 10.21
N ILE A 197 -4.27 9.84 10.79
CA ILE A 197 -4.85 8.65 11.43
C ILE A 197 -5.39 8.99 12.83
N ASP A 198 -4.66 9.79 13.60
CA ASP A 198 -4.92 10.03 15.03
C ASP A 198 -5.98 11.12 15.27
N LYS A 199 -6.20 12.03 14.30
CA LYS A 199 -7.13 13.17 14.38
C LYS A 199 -8.62 12.82 14.59
N LYS A 200 -8.94 11.54 14.84
CA LYS A 200 -10.32 11.03 14.98
C LYS A 200 -10.42 10.01 16.10
#